data_826426e9b68b59b06cfeab3474a689e9
#
_entry.id   826426e9b68b59b06cfeab3474a689e9
#
_cell.length_a   1.000
_cell.length_b   1.000
_cell.length_c   1.000
_cell.angle_alpha   90.00
_cell.angle_beta   90.00
_cell.angle_gamma   90.00
#
_symmetry.space_group_name_H-M   'P 1'
#
loop_
_entity.id
_entity.type
_entity.pdbx_description
1 polymer ?
#
loop_
_entity_poly.entity_id
_entity_poly.type
_entity_poly.pdbx_seq_one_letter_code
_entity_poly.pdbx_strand_id
1 'polypeptide(L)'
;VTLYAILATGGVLLFRFIFKRTFLDLTEVGRADNCERTLIVGAGNAGRMILTEIQNASYDENSPARNLIAVGFVDDDETKLNRSINGVPVLGFCREISKICNDKKITNIIVAVPSCEEEEKRKILDYCSETTCKIKIIPYLSELLFDDKHTELISQAKEIKIADLLGRKPIEFDKKEIKELVTGKICMVTGGGGSI
;
A
#
# COMPACT_ATOMS: atom_id res chain seq x y z
N VAL A 1 -8.49 52.29 10.71
CA VAL A 1 -8.60 51.07 11.55
C VAL A 1 -9.03 49.87 10.71
N THR A 2 -10.04 50.01 9.86
CA THR A 2 -10.59 48.92 9.00
C THR A 2 -9.56 48.42 7.95
N LEU A 3 -8.85 49.31 7.29
CA LEU A 3 -7.86 48.96 6.29
C LEU A 3 -6.68 48.17 6.89
N TYR A 4 -6.24 48.55 8.06
CA TYR A 4 -5.16 47.85 8.80
C TYR A 4 -5.59 46.44 9.21
N ALA A 5 -6.83 46.25 9.66
CA ALA A 5 -7.37 44.95 10.01
C ALA A 5 -7.45 44.00 8.81
N ILE A 6 -7.88 44.52 7.64
CA ILE A 6 -7.94 43.73 6.39
C ILE A 6 -6.52 43.32 5.93
N LEU A 7 -5.55 44.22 6.03
CA LEU A 7 -4.15 43.93 5.63
C LEU A 7 -3.51 42.89 6.57
N ALA A 8 -3.76 43.00 7.87
CA ALA A 8 -3.27 42.08 8.87
C ALA A 8 -3.86 40.66 8.70
N THR A 9 -5.18 40.55 8.51
CA THR A 9 -5.85 39.26 8.27
C THR A 9 -5.42 38.64 6.96
N GLY A 10 -5.30 39.42 5.88
CA GLY A 10 -4.77 38.96 4.58
C GLY A 10 -3.33 38.44 4.68
N GLY A 11 -2.47 39.18 5.43
CA GLY A 11 -1.09 38.74 5.68
C GLY A 11 -0.97 37.41 6.43
N VAL A 12 -1.80 37.24 7.48
CA VAL A 12 -1.84 35.97 8.25
C VAL A 12 -2.34 34.80 7.38
N LEU A 13 -3.34 35.01 6.56
CA LEU A 13 -3.86 33.97 5.66
C LEU A 13 -2.84 33.59 4.58
N LEU A 14 -2.19 34.59 3.98
CA LEU A 14 -1.13 34.38 3.00
C LEU A 14 0.06 33.64 3.61
N PHE A 15 0.51 34.06 4.80
CA PHE A 15 1.58 33.41 5.53
C PHE A 15 1.22 31.94 5.84
N ARG A 16 0.00 31.69 6.31
CA ARG A 16 -0.49 30.33 6.59
C ARG A 16 -0.53 29.46 5.32
N PHE A 17 -0.94 30.04 4.19
CA PHE A 17 -0.96 29.34 2.91
C PHE A 17 0.44 29.01 2.40
N ILE A 18 1.36 29.98 2.42
CA ILE A 18 2.76 29.80 2.03
C ILE A 18 3.44 28.81 2.97
N PHE A 19 3.28 28.96 4.28
CA PHE A 19 3.87 28.09 5.27
C PHE A 19 3.40 26.63 5.11
N LYS A 20 2.08 26.42 4.92
CA LYS A 20 1.54 25.09 4.69
C LYS A 20 2.10 24.44 3.44
N ARG A 21 2.24 25.21 2.36
CA ARG A 21 2.79 24.71 1.09
C ARG A 21 4.29 24.41 1.21
N THR A 22 5.07 25.34 1.75
CA THR A 22 6.53 25.22 1.88
C THR A 22 6.93 24.18 2.94
N PHE A 23 6.19 24.10 4.05
CA PHE A 23 6.49 23.15 5.12
C PHE A 23 6.21 21.71 4.69
N LEU A 24 5.16 21.47 3.90
CA LEU A 24 4.91 20.15 3.30
C LEU A 24 6.01 19.74 2.34
N ASP A 25 6.51 20.68 1.52
CA ASP A 25 7.61 20.42 0.60
C ASP A 25 8.96 20.22 1.33
N LEU A 26 9.23 20.97 2.40
CA LEU A 26 10.49 20.86 3.15
C LEU A 26 10.60 19.59 4.01
N THR A 27 9.51 19.06 4.53
CA THR A 27 9.51 17.78 5.24
C THR A 27 9.76 16.59 4.32
N GLU A 28 9.44 16.72 3.02
CA GLU A 28 9.78 15.73 1.99
C GLU A 28 11.25 15.80 1.55
N VAL A 29 11.85 16.97 1.48
CA VAL A 29 13.21 17.19 0.90
C VAL A 29 14.34 16.68 1.81
N GLY A 30 14.17 16.70 3.12
CA GLY A 30 15.22 16.29 4.07
C GLY A 30 15.40 14.77 4.22
N ARG A 31 14.48 13.96 3.71
CA ARG A 31 14.50 12.48 3.80
C ARG A 31 14.64 11.78 2.46
N ALA A 32 14.77 12.54 1.36
CA ALA A 32 14.52 12.04 0.01
C ALA A 32 15.57 11.07 -0.55
N ASP A 33 16.80 11.05 -0.04
CA ASP A 33 17.87 10.29 -0.71
C ASP A 33 17.85 8.77 -0.49
N ASN A 34 17.08 8.27 0.52
CA ASN A 34 17.01 6.82 0.81
C ASN A 34 15.60 6.31 1.17
N CYS A 35 14.54 7.12 1.00
CA CYS A 35 13.20 6.73 1.41
C CYS A 35 12.35 6.26 0.22
N GLU A 36 11.64 5.15 0.41
CA GLU A 36 10.71 4.58 -0.56
C GLU A 36 9.36 5.32 -0.47
N ARG A 37 9.00 6.03 -1.53
CA ARG A 37 7.71 6.74 -1.64
C ARG A 37 6.57 5.75 -1.79
N THR A 38 5.67 5.71 -0.82
CA THR A 38 4.66 4.66 -0.66
C THR A 38 3.25 5.19 -0.89
N LEU A 39 2.49 4.50 -1.74
CA LEU A 39 1.06 4.67 -1.93
C LEU A 39 0.32 3.58 -1.14
N ILE A 40 -0.69 3.97 -0.37
CA ILE A 40 -1.51 3.01 0.39
C ILE A 40 -2.85 2.86 -0.34
N VAL A 41 -3.17 1.63 -0.72
CA VAL A 41 -4.45 1.27 -1.35
C VAL A 41 -5.42 0.82 -0.27
N GLY A 42 -6.51 1.56 -0.12
CA GLY A 42 -7.49 1.39 0.95
C GLY A 42 -7.32 2.40 2.08
N ALA A 43 -8.24 3.35 2.17
CA ALA A 43 -8.30 4.40 3.20
C ALA A 43 -9.21 3.99 4.38
N GLY A 44 -9.31 2.69 4.65
CA GLY A 44 -10.03 2.09 5.77
C GLY A 44 -9.18 1.95 7.03
N ASN A 45 -9.62 1.10 7.97
CA ASN A 45 -8.91 0.88 9.23
C ASN A 45 -7.51 0.30 9.02
N ALA A 46 -7.36 -0.69 8.13
CA ALA A 46 -6.06 -1.29 7.85
C ALA A 46 -5.07 -0.25 7.28
N GLY A 47 -5.50 0.57 6.31
CA GLY A 47 -4.67 1.63 5.76
C GLY A 47 -4.26 2.69 6.80
N ARG A 48 -5.15 3.02 7.75
CA ARG A 48 -4.83 3.94 8.85
C ARG A 48 -3.80 3.35 9.81
N MET A 49 -3.90 2.05 10.11
CA MET A 49 -2.92 1.36 10.96
C MET A 49 -1.54 1.38 10.31
N ILE A 50 -1.46 1.06 9.01
CA ILE A 50 -0.20 1.12 8.25
C ILE A 50 0.39 2.53 8.23
N LEU A 51 -0.46 3.55 8.00
CA LEU A 51 0.02 4.93 8.05
C LEU A 51 0.61 5.28 9.43
N THR A 52 -0.07 4.89 10.50
CA THR A 52 0.41 5.12 11.87
C THR A 52 1.73 4.40 12.12
N GLU A 53 1.89 3.17 11.62
CA GLU A 53 3.13 2.41 11.71
C GLU A 53 4.27 3.11 10.95
N ILE A 54 4.03 3.57 9.70
CA ILE A 54 5.01 4.35 8.92
C ILE A 54 5.41 5.64 9.65
N GLN A 55 4.45 6.35 10.24
CA GLN A 55 4.72 7.58 10.97
C GLN A 55 5.54 7.32 12.24
N ASN A 56 5.21 6.27 12.98
CA ASN A 56 5.92 5.89 14.22
C ASN A 56 7.30 5.31 13.92
N ALA A 57 7.48 4.58 12.83
CA ALA A 57 8.74 4.00 12.39
C ALA A 57 9.86 5.05 12.20
N SER A 58 9.48 6.31 12.05
CA SER A 58 10.43 7.42 11.98
C SER A 58 11.30 7.56 13.22
N TYR A 59 10.84 7.05 14.34
CA TYR A 59 11.49 7.15 15.67
C TYR A 59 12.16 5.83 16.07
N ASP A 60 11.94 4.73 15.33
CA ASP A 60 12.51 3.42 15.62
C ASP A 60 13.54 3.02 14.56
N GLU A 61 14.80 2.84 14.99
CA GLU A 61 15.90 2.47 14.09
C GLU A 61 15.77 1.07 13.51
N ASN A 62 15.06 0.19 14.18
CA ASN A 62 14.91 -1.21 13.80
C ASN A 62 13.60 -1.50 13.03
N SER A 63 12.73 -0.51 12.87
CA SER A 63 11.45 -0.71 12.18
C SER A 63 11.63 -0.95 10.68
N PRO A 64 10.98 -2.00 10.12
CA PRO A 64 10.98 -2.28 8.68
C PRO A 64 10.31 -1.17 7.86
N ALA A 65 9.52 -0.31 8.52
CA ALA A 65 8.85 0.83 7.91
C ALA A 65 9.69 2.12 7.90
N ARG A 66 10.89 2.12 8.50
CA ARG A 66 11.72 3.34 8.67
C ARG A 66 11.98 4.10 7.39
N ASN A 67 12.19 3.38 6.30
CA ASN A 67 12.52 3.95 5.00
C ASN A 67 11.28 4.25 4.14
N LEU A 68 10.06 4.06 4.68
CA LEU A 68 8.83 4.32 3.95
C LEU A 68 8.32 5.74 4.23
N ILE A 69 7.82 6.41 3.18
CA ILE A 69 7.10 7.68 3.28
C ILE A 69 5.74 7.51 2.63
N ALA A 70 4.67 7.63 3.41
CA ALA A 70 3.31 7.60 2.89
C ALA A 70 3.00 8.92 2.15
N VAL A 71 2.87 8.84 0.82
CA VAL A 71 2.60 10.00 -0.05
C VAL A 71 1.11 10.26 -0.18
N GLY A 72 0.28 9.22 -0.15
CA GLY A 72 -1.16 9.33 -0.29
C GLY A 72 -1.87 8.00 -0.17
N PHE A 73 -3.19 8.10 -0.17
CA PHE A 73 -4.11 6.96 -0.27
C PHE A 73 -4.81 6.96 -1.62
N VAL A 74 -5.28 5.80 -2.03
CA VAL A 74 -6.34 5.62 -3.04
C VAL A 74 -7.45 4.74 -2.46
N ASP A 75 -8.70 5.08 -2.77
CA ASP A 75 -9.86 4.34 -2.27
C ASP A 75 -11.03 4.55 -3.24
N ASP A 76 -11.82 3.51 -3.51
CA ASP A 76 -12.95 3.61 -4.45
C ASP A 76 -14.22 4.19 -3.79
N ASP A 77 -14.19 4.47 -2.48
CA ASP A 77 -15.25 5.18 -1.77
C ASP A 77 -15.17 6.70 -2.03
N GLU A 78 -16.11 7.20 -2.83
CA GLU A 78 -16.23 8.62 -3.18
C GLU A 78 -16.28 9.55 -1.96
N THR A 79 -16.80 9.08 -0.83
CA THR A 79 -16.92 9.89 0.39
C THR A 79 -15.59 10.23 1.03
N LYS A 80 -14.56 9.47 0.70
CA LYS A 80 -13.18 9.64 1.21
C LYS A 80 -12.32 10.52 0.30
N LEU A 81 -12.75 10.72 -0.94
CA LEU A 81 -11.98 11.49 -1.92
C LEU A 81 -11.72 12.93 -1.43
N ASN A 82 -10.54 13.46 -1.71
CA ASN A 82 -10.10 14.80 -1.28
C ASN A 82 -10.08 15.01 0.25
N ARG A 83 -10.23 13.96 1.04
CA ARG A 83 -10.00 14.00 2.49
C ARG A 83 -8.54 13.65 2.80
N SER A 84 -8.13 13.95 4.03
CA SER A 84 -6.82 13.53 4.54
C SER A 84 -6.99 12.66 5.79
N ILE A 85 -6.15 11.66 5.90
CA ILE A 85 -6.07 10.75 7.05
C ILE A 85 -4.72 11.00 7.72
N ASN A 86 -4.75 11.46 8.97
CA ASN A 86 -3.54 11.83 9.73
C ASN A 86 -2.55 12.70 8.92
N GLY A 87 -3.10 13.66 8.13
CA GLY A 87 -2.30 14.57 7.31
C GLY A 87 -1.95 14.06 5.91
N VAL A 88 -2.20 12.79 5.59
CA VAL A 88 -1.92 12.19 4.27
C VAL A 88 -3.20 12.19 3.41
N PRO A 89 -3.19 12.76 2.19
CA PRO A 89 -4.38 12.93 1.36
C PRO A 89 -4.83 11.63 0.69
N VAL A 90 -6.14 11.52 0.42
CA VAL A 90 -6.70 10.56 -0.53
C VAL A 90 -6.63 11.18 -1.92
N LEU A 91 -5.78 10.63 -2.78
CA LEU A 91 -5.38 11.22 -4.06
C LEU A 91 -6.33 10.91 -5.21
N GLY A 92 -7.05 9.80 -5.13
CA GLY A 92 -7.94 9.36 -6.20
C GLY A 92 -8.48 7.96 -6.00
N PHE A 93 -9.01 7.39 -7.07
CA PHE A 93 -9.57 6.04 -7.13
C PHE A 93 -8.52 5.00 -7.47
N CYS A 94 -8.79 3.72 -7.19
CA CYS A 94 -7.87 2.61 -7.50
C CYS A 94 -7.56 2.51 -9.01
N ARG A 95 -8.50 2.84 -9.89
CA ARG A 95 -8.27 2.91 -11.35
C ARG A 95 -7.23 3.95 -11.80
N GLU A 96 -6.88 4.90 -10.93
CA GLU A 96 -5.93 5.99 -11.21
C GLU A 96 -4.53 5.70 -10.66
N ILE A 97 -4.29 4.50 -10.08
CA ILE A 97 -3.03 4.11 -9.45
C ILE A 97 -1.84 4.36 -10.37
N SER A 98 -1.91 3.89 -11.63
CA SER A 98 -0.80 4.01 -12.60
C SER A 98 -0.42 5.48 -12.83
N LYS A 99 -1.41 6.35 -13.02
CA LYS A 99 -1.20 7.80 -13.19
C LYS A 99 -0.61 8.44 -11.92
N ILE A 100 -1.19 8.13 -10.75
CA ILE A 100 -0.74 8.68 -9.47
C ILE A 100 0.70 8.24 -9.17
N CYS A 101 1.05 6.99 -9.46
CA CYS A 101 2.41 6.47 -9.28
C CYS A 101 3.42 7.26 -10.10
N ASN A 102 3.11 7.54 -11.36
CA ASN A 102 3.98 8.32 -12.23
C ASN A 102 4.10 9.78 -11.78
N ASP A 103 2.97 10.45 -11.51
CA ASP A 103 2.93 11.87 -11.13
C ASP A 103 3.64 12.11 -9.77
N LYS A 104 3.49 11.20 -8.83
CA LYS A 104 4.04 11.32 -7.47
C LYS A 104 5.34 10.57 -7.28
N LYS A 105 5.90 9.93 -8.31
CA LYS A 105 7.13 9.13 -8.27
C LYS A 105 7.08 8.09 -7.15
N ILE A 106 6.00 7.33 -7.10
CA ILE A 106 5.81 6.25 -6.12
C ILE A 106 6.72 5.09 -6.49
N THR A 107 7.35 4.49 -5.49
CA THR A 107 8.22 3.32 -5.64
C THR A 107 7.63 2.07 -5.00
N ASN A 108 6.70 2.27 -4.05
CA ASN A 108 6.09 1.22 -3.25
C ASN A 108 4.59 1.36 -3.22
N ILE A 109 3.85 0.26 -3.33
CA ILE A 109 2.39 0.19 -3.14
C ILE A 109 2.11 -0.80 -2.01
N ILE A 110 1.34 -0.39 -1.02
CA ILE A 110 0.86 -1.27 0.05
C ILE A 110 -0.64 -1.43 -0.10
N VAL A 111 -1.09 -2.64 -0.41
CA VAL A 111 -2.52 -2.97 -0.56
C VAL A 111 -3.09 -3.36 0.80
N ALA A 112 -3.91 -2.47 1.36
CA ALA A 112 -4.49 -2.54 2.70
C ALA A 112 -6.01 -2.69 2.67
N VAL A 113 -6.51 -3.68 1.93
CA VAL A 113 -7.94 -3.98 1.75
C VAL A 113 -8.27 -5.43 2.19
N PRO A 114 -8.01 -5.79 3.46
CA PRO A 114 -8.17 -7.16 3.92
C PRO A 114 -9.62 -7.68 3.85
N SER A 115 -10.60 -6.79 3.95
CA SER A 115 -12.04 -7.14 3.94
C SER A 115 -12.68 -7.01 2.55
N CYS A 116 -11.90 -6.76 1.52
CA CYS A 116 -12.37 -6.64 0.14
C CYS A 116 -12.70 -8.01 -0.44
N GLU A 117 -13.72 -8.09 -1.29
CA GLU A 117 -14.05 -9.30 -2.02
C GLU A 117 -12.91 -9.68 -2.98
N GLU A 118 -12.73 -10.98 -3.22
CA GLU A 118 -11.62 -11.49 -4.05
C GLU A 118 -11.62 -10.91 -5.48
N GLU A 119 -12.80 -10.64 -6.05
CA GLU A 119 -12.91 -10.04 -7.37
C GLU A 119 -12.45 -8.58 -7.41
N GLU A 120 -12.82 -7.80 -6.38
CA GLU A 120 -12.37 -6.40 -6.25
C GLU A 120 -10.88 -6.34 -5.97
N LYS A 121 -10.39 -7.20 -5.09
CA LYS A 121 -8.96 -7.32 -4.78
C LYS A 121 -8.15 -7.64 -6.04
N ARG A 122 -8.66 -8.55 -6.89
CA ARG A 122 -8.02 -8.88 -8.16
C ARG A 122 -7.94 -7.67 -9.08
N LYS A 123 -9.03 -6.89 -9.24
CA LYS A 123 -9.04 -5.65 -10.04
C LYS A 123 -8.01 -4.64 -9.51
N ILE A 124 -7.93 -4.46 -8.19
CA ILE A 124 -6.95 -3.58 -7.57
C ILE A 124 -5.53 -4.03 -7.90
N LEU A 125 -5.26 -5.34 -7.82
CA LEU A 125 -3.95 -5.90 -8.14
C LEU A 125 -3.60 -5.77 -9.63
N ASP A 126 -4.60 -5.88 -10.51
CA ASP A 126 -4.42 -5.64 -11.95
C ASP A 126 -3.98 -4.18 -12.19
N TYR A 127 -4.63 -3.19 -11.57
CA TYR A 127 -4.19 -1.78 -11.64
C TYR A 127 -2.79 -1.56 -11.07
N CYS A 128 -2.43 -2.26 -9.98
CA CYS A 128 -1.08 -2.19 -9.42
C CYS A 128 -0.04 -2.81 -10.37
N SER A 129 -0.39 -3.89 -11.08
CA SER A 129 0.51 -4.60 -12.00
C SER A 129 0.91 -3.77 -13.23
N GLU A 130 0.12 -2.75 -13.59
CA GLU A 130 0.45 -1.79 -14.64
C GLU A 130 1.59 -0.83 -14.26
N THR A 131 2.02 -0.87 -13.00
CA THR A 131 3.08 0.00 -12.47
C THR A 131 4.40 -0.77 -12.34
N THR A 132 5.51 -0.05 -12.25
CA THR A 132 6.83 -0.61 -11.97
C THR A 132 7.14 -0.63 -10.45
N CYS A 133 6.14 -0.35 -9.61
CA CYS A 133 6.31 -0.26 -8.17
C CYS A 133 6.44 -1.64 -7.52
N LYS A 134 7.11 -1.69 -6.36
CA LYS A 134 7.06 -2.88 -5.50
C LYS A 134 5.68 -2.97 -4.86
N ILE A 135 5.04 -4.13 -4.93
CA ILE A 135 3.70 -4.34 -4.40
C ILE A 135 3.79 -5.22 -3.15
N LYS A 136 3.24 -4.73 -2.05
CA LYS A 136 3.09 -5.46 -0.79
C LYS A 136 1.62 -5.58 -0.45
N ILE A 137 1.17 -6.79 -0.04
CA ILE A 137 -0.21 -7.02 0.38
C ILE A 137 -0.23 -7.37 1.86
N ILE A 138 -1.15 -6.74 2.58
CA ILE A 138 -1.41 -7.10 3.96
C ILE A 138 -2.30 -8.34 3.99
N PRO A 139 -1.92 -9.42 4.68
CA PRO A 139 -2.74 -10.61 4.82
C PRO A 139 -4.04 -10.33 5.58
N TYR A 140 -4.98 -11.26 5.50
CA TYR A 140 -6.29 -11.12 6.15
C TYR A 140 -6.15 -10.93 7.66
N LEU A 141 -6.96 -10.08 8.26
CA LEU A 141 -6.86 -9.71 9.68
C LEU A 141 -7.02 -10.92 10.63
N SER A 142 -7.70 -11.99 10.20
CA SER A 142 -7.83 -13.22 10.96
C SER A 142 -6.52 -14.00 11.14
N GLU A 143 -5.59 -13.86 10.18
CA GLU A 143 -4.24 -14.46 10.30
C GLU A 143 -3.38 -13.70 11.31
N LEU A 144 -3.68 -12.41 11.52
CA LEU A 144 -2.98 -11.53 12.45
C LEU A 144 -3.39 -11.73 13.92
N LEU A 145 -4.61 -12.22 14.18
CA LEU A 145 -5.15 -12.40 15.54
C LEU A 145 -4.61 -13.64 16.26
N PHE A 146 -3.93 -14.54 15.56
CA PHE A 146 -3.36 -15.76 16.14
C PHE A 146 -1.90 -15.63 16.55
N ASP A 147 -1.25 -14.49 16.26
CA ASP A 147 0.12 -14.23 16.69
C ASP A 147 0.09 -13.24 17.87
N ASP A 148 0.27 -13.77 19.10
CA ASP A 148 0.24 -13.03 20.39
C ASP A 148 1.38 -12.00 20.54
N LYS A 149 2.11 -11.72 19.48
CA LYS A 149 3.14 -10.68 19.44
C LYS A 149 2.58 -9.46 18.71
N HIS A 150 2.79 -8.29 19.28
CA HIS A 150 2.62 -6.97 18.65
C HIS A 150 3.50 -6.87 17.39
N THR A 151 3.21 -7.67 16.38
CA THR A 151 4.02 -7.75 15.16
C THR A 151 3.56 -6.62 14.24
N GLU A 152 4.48 -5.79 13.83
CA GLU A 152 4.22 -4.69 12.88
C GLU A 152 3.57 -5.23 11.59
N LEU A 153 2.48 -4.62 11.15
CA LEU A 153 1.72 -5.04 9.96
C LEU A 153 2.58 -5.04 8.69
N ILE A 154 3.50 -4.09 8.61
CA ILE A 154 4.40 -3.94 7.46
C ILE A 154 5.40 -5.10 7.40
N SER A 155 5.83 -5.66 8.54
CA SER A 155 6.69 -6.84 8.57
C SER A 155 5.98 -8.11 8.08
N GLN A 156 4.66 -8.16 8.22
CA GLN A 156 3.82 -9.28 7.74
C GLN A 156 3.37 -9.11 6.28
N ALA A 157 3.56 -7.91 5.70
CA ALA A 157 3.20 -7.66 4.33
C ALA A 157 4.02 -8.54 3.38
N LYS A 158 3.34 -9.38 2.61
CA LYS A 158 3.97 -10.24 1.59
C LYS A 158 4.25 -9.42 0.34
N GLU A 159 5.51 -9.39 -0.07
CA GLU A 159 5.90 -8.84 -1.37
C GLU A 159 5.43 -9.79 -2.48
N ILE A 160 4.64 -9.26 -3.42
CA ILE A 160 4.16 -10.03 -4.58
C ILE A 160 4.97 -9.59 -5.80
N LYS A 161 5.56 -10.56 -6.47
CA LYS A 161 6.19 -10.34 -7.77
C LYS A 161 5.07 -10.20 -8.82
N ILE A 162 5.20 -9.23 -9.70
CA ILE A 162 4.25 -8.97 -10.79
C ILE A 162 3.98 -10.23 -11.63
N ALA A 163 4.98 -11.12 -11.74
CA ALA A 163 4.85 -12.42 -12.42
C ALA A 163 3.80 -13.35 -11.77
N ASP A 164 3.57 -13.22 -10.47
CA ASP A 164 2.58 -14.03 -9.73
C ASP A 164 1.16 -13.48 -9.91
N LEU A 165 1.02 -12.19 -10.27
CA LEU A 165 -0.25 -11.52 -10.55
C LEU A 165 -0.74 -11.77 -11.98
N LEU A 166 0.15 -12.09 -12.94
CA LEU A 166 -0.19 -12.38 -14.32
C LEU A 166 -0.83 -13.76 -14.51
N GLY A 167 -1.83 -14.06 -13.67
CA GLY A 167 -2.94 -14.92 -14.03
C GLY A 167 -2.65 -16.38 -14.37
N ARG A 168 -1.81 -17.08 -13.63
CA ARG A 168 -2.05 -18.52 -13.49
C ARG A 168 -3.14 -18.70 -12.44
N LYS A 169 -4.39 -18.94 -12.91
CA LYS A 169 -5.39 -19.56 -12.03
C LYS A 169 -4.69 -20.74 -11.36
N PRO A 170 -4.67 -20.83 -10.00
CA PRO A 170 -4.23 -22.07 -9.38
C PRO A 170 -5.07 -23.17 -10.01
N ILE A 171 -4.42 -24.10 -10.67
CA ILE A 171 -5.12 -25.28 -11.17
C ILE A 171 -5.44 -26.05 -9.90
N GLU A 172 -6.69 -25.94 -9.44
CA GLU A 172 -7.21 -26.80 -8.36
C GLU A 172 -7.28 -28.19 -8.95
N PHE A 173 -6.25 -28.96 -8.70
CA PHE A 173 -6.26 -30.38 -9.01
C PHE A 173 -7.20 -31.08 -8.05
N ASP A 174 -8.22 -31.75 -8.56
CA ASP A 174 -9.02 -32.67 -7.74
C ASP A 174 -8.10 -33.80 -7.25
N LYS A 175 -7.81 -33.74 -5.95
CA LYS A 175 -6.92 -34.70 -5.29
C LYS A 175 -7.41 -36.15 -5.45
N LYS A 176 -8.73 -36.36 -5.70
CA LYS A 176 -9.31 -37.68 -5.95
C LYS A 176 -8.94 -38.19 -7.34
N GLU A 177 -9.09 -37.37 -8.38
CA GLU A 177 -8.72 -37.73 -9.74
C GLU A 177 -7.22 -38.06 -9.85
N ILE A 178 -6.36 -37.24 -9.23
CA ILE A 178 -4.90 -37.50 -9.21
C ILE A 178 -4.60 -38.82 -8.50
N LYS A 179 -5.24 -39.06 -7.35
CA LYS A 179 -5.03 -40.28 -6.59
C LYS A 179 -5.45 -41.53 -7.39
N GLU A 180 -6.56 -41.49 -8.10
CA GLU A 180 -7.01 -42.57 -8.98
C GLU A 180 -6.06 -42.77 -10.15
N LEU A 181 -5.53 -41.68 -10.70
CA LEU A 181 -4.62 -41.72 -11.86
C LEU A 181 -3.28 -42.37 -11.53
N VAL A 182 -2.75 -42.21 -10.31
CA VAL A 182 -1.42 -42.72 -9.92
C VAL A 182 -1.48 -44.00 -9.08
N THR A 183 -2.63 -44.34 -8.51
CA THR A 183 -2.76 -45.55 -7.67
C THR A 183 -2.48 -46.81 -8.47
N GLY A 184 -1.53 -47.61 -8.01
CA GLY A 184 -1.12 -48.88 -8.65
C GLY A 184 -0.26 -48.71 -9.91
N LYS A 185 0.18 -47.49 -10.26
CA LYS A 185 1.07 -47.24 -11.41
C LYS A 185 2.47 -46.86 -10.96
N ILE A 186 3.45 -47.20 -11.78
CA ILE A 186 4.82 -46.76 -11.60
C ILE A 186 4.93 -45.36 -12.23
N CYS A 187 5.22 -44.36 -11.42
CA CYS A 187 5.35 -42.98 -11.85
C CYS A 187 6.80 -42.50 -11.75
N MET A 188 7.29 -41.84 -12.79
CA MET A 188 8.59 -41.18 -12.78
C MET A 188 8.40 -39.68 -12.66
N VAL A 189 9.03 -39.06 -11.68
CA VAL A 189 9.00 -37.60 -11.49
C VAL A 189 10.35 -37.04 -11.94
N THR A 190 10.33 -36.22 -13.00
CA THR A 190 11.53 -35.51 -13.47
C THR A 190 11.54 -34.11 -12.85
N GLY A 191 12.70 -33.65 -12.39
CA GLY A 191 12.88 -32.32 -11.80
C GLY A 191 12.36 -32.16 -10.37
N GLY A 192 11.96 -33.26 -9.68
CA GLY A 192 11.37 -33.20 -8.34
C GLY A 192 12.29 -32.73 -7.21
N GLY A 193 13.58 -32.53 -7.48
CA GLY A 193 14.56 -31.96 -6.54
C GLY A 193 14.94 -30.50 -6.83
N GLY A 194 14.31 -29.87 -7.79
CA GLY A 194 14.51 -28.45 -8.12
C GLY A 194 13.57 -27.53 -7.34
N SER A 195 13.97 -26.28 -7.16
CA SER A 195 13.09 -25.22 -6.67
C SER A 195 12.08 -24.86 -7.78
N ILE A 196 10.79 -25.00 -7.50
CA ILE A 196 9.71 -24.52 -8.35
C ILE A 196 9.40 -23.09 -7.92
#